data_fe060b7b1d4e66b09f7b9cf73f3d3c28
#
_entry.id   fe060b7b1d4e66b09f7b9cf73f3d3c28
#
_cell.length_a   1.000
_cell.length_b   1.000
_cell.length_c   1.000
_cell.angle_alpha   90.00
_cell.angle_beta   90.00
_cell.angle_gamma   90.00
#
_symmetry.space_group_name_H-M   'P 1'
#
loop_
_entity.id
_entity.type
_entity.pdbx_description
1 polymer ?
#
loop_
_entity_poly.entity_id
_entity_poly.type
_entity_poly.pdbx_seq_one_letter_code
_entity_poly.pdbx_strand_id
1 'polypeptide(L)'
;ETLGLEVLDLFLVHWPLADSAGIDLVDTWRTMIEILESGRVRAIGVSNFLESDLQNILNHCEVKPAVDQLLAHIGNTPFELAAFCENNDILVEAYSPIAHGEAGKIGAIVKMAERYDVSVAQLCIRYVLQLGMVALPKTANLEHMRSNADVDFEISAQDMETLRGVER
;
A
#
# COMPACT_ATOMS: atom_id res chain seq x y z
N GLU A 1 -6.40 10.04 22.99
CA GLU A 1 -5.50 10.67 24.00
C GLU A 1 -4.04 10.36 23.74
N THR A 2 -3.67 9.10 23.39
CA THR A 2 -2.25 8.69 23.19
C THR A 2 -1.54 9.44 22.06
N LEU A 3 -2.26 9.80 20.97
CA LEU A 3 -1.68 10.51 19.83
C LEU A 3 -1.77 12.04 19.98
N GLY A 4 -2.52 12.56 20.94
CA GLY A 4 -2.74 14.01 21.11
C GLY A 4 -3.51 14.66 19.94
N LEU A 5 -4.23 13.87 19.15
CA LEU A 5 -5.03 14.32 18.02
C LEU A 5 -6.52 14.26 18.37
N GLU A 6 -7.27 15.25 17.93
CA GLU A 6 -8.75 15.26 18.06
C GLU A 6 -9.40 14.43 16.94
N VAL A 7 -8.84 14.46 15.74
CA VAL A 7 -9.33 13.76 14.56
C VAL A 7 -8.17 13.05 13.85
N LEU A 8 -8.39 11.80 13.45
CA LEU A 8 -7.44 11.04 12.62
C LEU A 8 -7.74 11.29 11.14
N ASP A 9 -6.70 11.34 10.31
CA ASP A 9 -6.88 11.45 8.86
C ASP A 9 -7.34 10.14 8.24
N LEU A 10 -6.78 9.02 8.70
CA LEU A 10 -7.10 7.68 8.21
C LEU A 10 -7.11 6.67 9.35
N PHE A 11 -8.12 5.78 9.36
CA PHE A 11 -8.22 4.67 10.30
C PHE A 11 -8.51 3.37 9.56
N LEU A 12 -7.73 2.31 9.83
CA LEU A 12 -7.74 1.06 9.08
C LEU A 12 -8.17 -0.13 9.91
N VAL A 13 -8.92 -1.06 9.30
CA VAL A 13 -9.00 -2.45 9.75
C VAL A 13 -7.72 -3.15 9.29
N HIS A 14 -6.89 -3.60 10.23
CA HIS A 14 -5.52 -4.08 9.95
C HIS A 14 -5.49 -5.44 9.23
N TRP A 15 -6.45 -6.31 9.50
CA TRP A 15 -6.61 -7.64 8.89
C TRP A 15 -8.07 -8.04 8.80
N PRO A 16 -8.48 -8.79 7.76
CA PRO A 16 -9.81 -9.39 7.70
C PRO A 16 -9.86 -10.57 8.68
N LEU A 17 -10.32 -10.34 9.92
CA LEU A 17 -10.35 -11.35 11.00
C LEU A 17 -11.57 -12.30 10.93
N ALA A 18 -12.30 -12.32 9.84
CA ALA A 18 -13.62 -12.92 9.72
C ALA A 18 -13.74 -14.38 10.21
N ASP A 19 -12.79 -15.24 9.92
CA ASP A 19 -12.97 -16.68 10.13
C ASP A 19 -12.49 -17.23 11.50
N SER A 20 -11.61 -16.54 12.19
CA SER A 20 -10.96 -17.08 13.39
C SER A 20 -11.64 -16.75 14.71
N ALA A 21 -12.52 -15.74 14.76
CA ALA A 21 -13.13 -15.25 15.99
C ALA A 21 -14.66 -15.13 15.95
N GLY A 22 -15.32 -15.59 14.87
CA GLY A 22 -16.77 -15.40 14.69
C GLY A 22 -17.17 -13.94 14.52
N ILE A 23 -16.25 -13.09 14.07
CA ILE A 23 -16.48 -11.67 13.81
C ILE A 23 -16.94 -11.53 12.36
N ASP A 24 -18.10 -10.92 12.17
CA ASP A 24 -18.61 -10.61 10.83
C ASP A 24 -17.88 -9.39 10.26
N LEU A 25 -17.32 -9.53 9.05
CA LEU A 25 -16.58 -8.48 8.38
C LEU A 25 -17.46 -7.28 8.04
N VAL A 26 -18.70 -7.53 7.63
CA VAL A 26 -19.67 -6.48 7.27
C VAL A 26 -20.08 -5.70 8.52
N ASP A 27 -20.29 -6.37 9.65
CA ASP A 27 -20.59 -5.69 10.93
C ASP A 27 -19.40 -4.89 11.45
N THR A 28 -18.18 -5.41 11.28
CA THR A 28 -16.95 -4.64 11.56
C THR A 28 -16.90 -3.39 10.72
N TRP A 29 -17.18 -3.50 9.41
CA TRP A 29 -17.15 -2.36 8.51
C TRP A 29 -18.26 -1.33 8.82
N ARG A 30 -19.44 -1.77 9.21
CA ARG A 30 -20.52 -0.87 9.69
C ARG A 30 -20.07 -0.06 10.90
N THR A 31 -19.38 -0.69 11.84
CA THR A 31 -18.78 0.04 12.98
C THR A 31 -17.75 1.07 12.53
N MET A 32 -16.96 0.78 11.51
CA MET A 32 -16.03 1.76 10.92
C MET A 32 -16.78 2.95 10.31
N ILE A 33 -17.92 2.70 9.64
CA ILE A 33 -18.79 3.76 9.11
C ILE A 33 -19.33 4.65 10.24
N GLU A 34 -19.80 4.07 11.34
CA GLU A 34 -20.24 4.85 12.52
C GLU A 34 -19.12 5.74 13.09
N ILE A 35 -17.87 5.25 13.09
CA ILE A 35 -16.70 6.01 13.52
C ILE A 35 -16.44 7.19 12.56
N LEU A 36 -16.57 6.97 11.25
CA LEU A 36 -16.44 8.02 10.22
C LEU A 36 -17.53 9.09 10.40
N GLU A 37 -18.79 8.69 10.56
CA GLU A 37 -19.94 9.58 10.73
C GLU A 37 -19.86 10.40 12.04
N SER A 38 -19.20 9.86 13.07
CA SER A 38 -18.95 10.59 14.31
C SER A 38 -17.98 11.77 14.17
N GLY A 39 -17.31 11.91 13.01
CA GLY A 39 -16.31 12.95 12.73
C GLY A 39 -14.96 12.75 13.43
N ARG A 40 -14.74 11.61 14.09
CA ARG A 40 -13.45 11.30 14.76
C ARG A 40 -12.35 10.90 13.76
N VAL A 41 -12.73 10.50 12.56
CA VAL A 41 -11.79 10.16 11.48
C VAL A 41 -12.27 10.81 10.18
N ARG A 42 -11.36 11.14 9.27
CA ARG A 42 -11.66 11.75 7.97
C ARG A 42 -11.87 10.71 6.88
N ALA A 43 -11.18 9.57 7.00
CA ALA A 43 -11.29 8.45 6.09
C ALA A 43 -11.14 7.13 6.83
N ILE A 44 -11.79 6.09 6.30
CA ILE A 44 -11.67 4.71 6.77
C ILE A 44 -11.19 3.82 5.62
N GLY A 45 -10.40 2.81 5.96
CA GLY A 45 -9.84 1.88 5.00
C GLY A 45 -9.54 0.53 5.62
N VAL A 46 -8.89 -0.29 4.85
CA VAL A 46 -8.54 -1.66 5.22
C VAL A 46 -7.07 -1.94 4.95
N SER A 47 -6.57 -3.05 5.44
CA SER A 47 -5.22 -3.54 5.15
C SER A 47 -5.22 -5.06 5.04
N ASN A 48 -4.48 -5.58 4.06
CA ASN A 48 -4.35 -7.01 3.78
C ASN A 48 -5.68 -7.69 3.39
N PHE A 49 -6.61 -6.97 2.82
CA PHE A 49 -7.86 -7.50 2.31
C PHE A 49 -7.64 -8.09 0.92
N LEU A 50 -8.32 -9.20 0.63
CA LEU A 50 -8.36 -9.80 -0.68
C LEU A 50 -9.57 -9.27 -1.48
N GLU A 51 -9.61 -9.53 -2.77
CA GLU A 51 -10.73 -9.14 -3.64
C GLU A 51 -12.07 -9.61 -3.08
N SER A 52 -12.15 -10.86 -2.58
CA SER A 52 -13.37 -11.40 -1.97
C SER A 52 -13.84 -10.62 -0.74
N ASP A 53 -12.90 -10.13 0.09
CA ASP A 53 -13.23 -9.37 1.29
C ASP A 53 -13.75 -7.98 0.92
N LEU A 54 -13.07 -7.32 -0.03
CA LEU A 54 -13.48 -6.02 -0.57
C LEU A 54 -14.84 -6.13 -1.25
N GLN A 55 -15.07 -7.16 -2.08
CA GLN A 55 -16.33 -7.37 -2.76
C GLN A 55 -17.47 -7.60 -1.76
N ASN A 56 -17.20 -8.29 -0.64
CA ASN A 56 -18.18 -8.47 0.42
C ASN A 56 -18.61 -7.13 1.03
N ILE A 57 -17.65 -6.24 1.33
CA ILE A 57 -17.94 -4.88 1.81
C ILE A 57 -18.75 -4.09 0.77
N LEU A 58 -18.29 -4.07 -0.49
CA LEU A 58 -18.90 -3.31 -1.58
C LEU A 58 -20.35 -3.75 -1.85
N ASN A 59 -20.66 -5.02 -1.65
CA ASN A 59 -22.02 -5.56 -1.88
C ASN A 59 -22.99 -5.25 -0.73
N HIS A 60 -22.53 -4.99 0.49
CA HIS A 60 -23.37 -4.90 1.68
C HIS A 60 -23.30 -3.57 2.42
N CYS A 61 -22.41 -2.66 2.02
CA CYS A 61 -22.23 -1.37 2.67
C CYS A 61 -22.20 -0.22 1.65
N GLU A 62 -22.74 0.94 2.04
CA GLU A 62 -22.82 2.11 1.16
C GLU A 62 -21.49 2.88 1.09
N VAL A 63 -20.68 2.82 2.15
CA VAL A 63 -19.37 3.47 2.22
C VAL A 63 -18.29 2.44 1.91
N LYS A 64 -17.54 2.67 0.84
CA LYS A 64 -16.40 1.83 0.45
C LYS A 64 -15.13 2.22 1.22
N PRO A 65 -14.13 1.31 1.33
CA PRO A 65 -12.81 1.67 1.84
C PRO A 65 -12.17 2.75 0.97
N ALA A 66 -11.56 3.77 1.59
CA ALA A 66 -10.79 4.78 0.88
C ALA A 66 -9.45 4.20 0.39
N VAL A 67 -8.87 3.29 1.18
CA VAL A 67 -7.60 2.62 0.85
C VAL A 67 -7.65 1.14 1.21
N ASP A 68 -6.82 0.34 0.51
CA ASP A 68 -6.35 -0.97 0.97
C ASP A 68 -4.83 -0.94 1.08
N GLN A 69 -4.31 -1.12 2.29
CA GLN A 69 -2.87 -1.13 2.53
C GLN A 69 -2.31 -2.55 2.39
N LEU A 70 -1.51 -2.77 1.35
CA LEU A 70 -1.03 -4.09 0.89
C LEU A 70 0.49 -4.21 0.93
N LEU A 71 1.00 -5.44 1.08
CA LEU A 71 2.39 -5.74 0.80
C LEU A 71 2.63 -5.60 -0.70
N ALA A 72 3.40 -4.59 -1.11
CA ALA A 72 3.72 -4.39 -2.52
C ALA A 72 5.13 -3.86 -2.72
N HIS A 73 5.92 -4.60 -3.50
CA HIS A 73 7.29 -4.27 -3.88
C HIS A 73 7.69 -5.03 -5.15
N ILE A 74 8.82 -4.70 -5.76
CA ILE A 74 9.38 -5.47 -6.87
C ILE A 74 9.56 -6.93 -6.43
N GLY A 75 9.03 -7.87 -7.21
CA GLY A 75 9.04 -9.30 -6.92
C GLY A 75 7.88 -9.78 -6.02
N ASN A 76 6.99 -8.89 -5.59
CA ASN A 76 5.73 -9.23 -4.93
C ASN A 76 4.73 -8.08 -5.10
N THR A 77 4.25 -7.88 -6.32
CA THR A 77 3.24 -6.85 -6.62
C THR A 77 1.90 -7.54 -6.88
N PRO A 78 0.85 -7.23 -6.11
CA PRO A 78 -0.48 -7.84 -6.28
C PRO A 78 -1.24 -7.14 -7.42
N PHE A 79 -0.84 -7.37 -8.68
CA PHE A 79 -1.36 -6.65 -9.84
C PHE A 79 -2.87 -6.77 -10.03
N GLU A 80 -3.42 -7.99 -9.87
CA GLU A 80 -4.87 -8.23 -10.05
C GLU A 80 -5.67 -7.50 -8.98
N LEU A 81 -5.25 -7.61 -7.72
CA LEU A 81 -5.89 -6.92 -6.60
C LEU A 81 -5.75 -5.39 -6.73
N ALA A 82 -4.60 -4.89 -7.16
CA ALA A 82 -4.39 -3.47 -7.40
C ALA A 82 -5.32 -2.94 -8.51
N ALA A 83 -5.48 -3.69 -9.60
CA ALA A 83 -6.42 -3.35 -10.66
C ALA A 83 -7.89 -3.40 -10.17
N PHE A 84 -8.24 -4.38 -9.32
CA PHE A 84 -9.56 -4.41 -8.68
C PHE A 84 -9.79 -3.17 -7.80
N CYS A 85 -8.81 -2.79 -6.98
CA CYS A 85 -8.88 -1.58 -6.15
C CYS A 85 -9.08 -0.33 -7.01
N GLU A 86 -8.27 -0.15 -8.07
CA GLU A 86 -8.36 0.99 -8.99
C GLU A 86 -9.75 1.07 -9.64
N ASN A 87 -10.28 -0.04 -10.13
CA ASN A 87 -11.63 -0.09 -10.75
C ASN A 87 -12.77 0.26 -9.79
N ASN A 88 -12.53 0.18 -8.49
CA ASN A 88 -13.49 0.53 -7.44
C ASN A 88 -13.15 1.85 -6.74
N ASP A 89 -12.20 2.66 -7.25
CA ASP A 89 -11.66 3.88 -6.64
C ASP A 89 -11.19 3.65 -5.19
N ILE A 90 -10.51 2.56 -4.93
CA ILE A 90 -9.83 2.25 -3.67
C ILE A 90 -8.33 2.46 -3.90
N LEU A 91 -7.71 3.36 -3.15
CA LEU A 91 -6.29 3.63 -3.30
C LEU A 91 -5.45 2.52 -2.64
N VAL A 92 -4.43 2.03 -3.34
CA VAL A 92 -3.49 1.07 -2.74
C VAL A 92 -2.35 1.82 -2.04
N GLU A 93 -2.15 1.52 -0.76
CA GLU A 93 -0.95 1.89 -0.01
C GLU A 93 0.02 0.70 0.04
N ALA A 94 1.22 0.87 -0.49
CA ALA A 94 2.25 -0.16 -0.55
C ALA A 94 3.12 -0.16 0.71
N TYR A 95 2.90 -1.07 1.65
CA TYR A 95 3.82 -1.22 2.77
C TYR A 95 5.01 -2.12 2.39
N SER A 96 6.15 -1.90 3.06
CA SER A 96 7.43 -2.57 2.77
C SER A 96 7.90 -2.45 1.31
N PRO A 97 7.83 -1.27 0.67
CA PRO A 97 8.14 -1.10 -0.75
C PRO A 97 9.60 -1.48 -1.10
N ILE A 98 10.49 -1.51 -0.11
CA ILE A 98 11.92 -1.88 -0.24
C ILE A 98 12.16 -3.35 0.12
N ALA A 99 11.10 -4.15 0.39
CA ALA A 99 11.19 -5.56 0.76
C ALA A 99 12.15 -5.82 1.96
N HIS A 100 12.15 -4.95 2.98
CA HIS A 100 13.08 -5.01 4.12
C HIS A 100 14.57 -5.04 3.74
N GLY A 101 14.94 -4.45 2.59
CA GLY A 101 16.30 -4.44 2.06
C GLY A 101 16.66 -5.65 1.17
N GLU A 102 15.79 -6.65 1.05
CA GLU A 102 16.03 -7.84 0.21
C GLU A 102 16.14 -7.47 -1.28
N ALA A 103 15.49 -6.39 -1.73
CA ALA A 103 15.62 -5.87 -3.10
C ALA A 103 17.08 -5.61 -3.48
N GLY A 104 17.92 -5.18 -2.53
CA GLY A 104 19.36 -4.96 -2.74
C GLY A 104 20.19 -6.23 -2.97
N LYS A 105 19.61 -7.43 -2.79
CA LYS A 105 20.26 -8.72 -3.09
C LYS A 105 19.94 -9.21 -4.50
N ILE A 106 19.00 -8.59 -5.20
CA ILE A 106 18.58 -8.96 -6.56
C ILE A 106 19.40 -8.17 -7.57
N GLY A 107 20.35 -8.85 -8.23
CA GLY A 107 21.31 -8.20 -9.13
C GLY A 107 20.67 -7.40 -10.29
N ALA A 108 19.49 -7.79 -10.76
CA ALA A 108 18.76 -7.04 -11.78
C ALA A 108 18.29 -5.68 -11.26
N ILE A 109 17.81 -5.62 -10.01
CA ILE A 109 17.36 -4.38 -9.36
C ILE A 109 18.55 -3.45 -9.10
N VAL A 110 19.68 -4.01 -8.59
CA VAL A 110 20.90 -3.23 -8.32
C VAL A 110 21.42 -2.59 -9.59
N LYS A 111 21.59 -3.37 -10.68
CA LYS A 111 22.06 -2.86 -11.97
C LYS A 111 21.11 -1.81 -12.56
N MET A 112 19.82 -1.96 -12.33
CA MET A 112 18.86 -0.95 -12.81
C MET A 112 18.97 0.35 -12.02
N ALA A 113 19.10 0.29 -10.69
CA ALA A 113 19.31 1.46 -9.85
C ALA A 113 20.59 2.22 -10.27
N GLU A 114 21.70 1.50 -10.55
CA GLU A 114 22.94 2.07 -11.07
C GLU A 114 22.72 2.81 -12.42
N ARG A 115 21.91 2.28 -13.33
CA ARG A 115 21.61 2.93 -14.62
C ARG A 115 20.85 4.25 -14.48
N TYR A 116 20.01 4.35 -13.45
CA TYR A 116 19.26 5.58 -13.13
C TYR A 116 20.02 6.52 -12.20
N ASP A 117 21.26 6.15 -11.77
CA ASP A 117 22.07 6.90 -10.80
C ASP A 117 21.31 7.17 -9.48
N VAL A 118 20.57 6.15 -9.00
CA VAL A 118 19.79 6.22 -7.77
C VAL A 118 20.07 5.02 -6.86
N SER A 119 19.69 5.13 -5.59
CA SER A 119 19.76 3.99 -4.68
C SER A 119 18.68 2.94 -5.03
N VAL A 120 18.91 1.69 -4.63
CA VAL A 120 17.91 0.63 -4.74
C VAL A 120 16.60 1.01 -4.04
N ALA A 121 16.69 1.69 -2.90
CA ALA A 121 15.51 2.15 -2.17
C ALA A 121 14.69 3.16 -2.98
N GLN A 122 15.33 4.15 -3.60
CA GLN A 122 14.67 5.12 -4.48
C GLN A 122 14.01 4.44 -5.68
N LEU A 123 14.71 3.49 -6.33
CA LEU A 123 14.14 2.74 -7.44
C LEU A 123 12.88 1.96 -7.03
N CYS A 124 12.93 1.27 -5.89
CA CYS A 124 11.78 0.51 -5.36
C CYS A 124 10.59 1.41 -5.00
N ILE A 125 10.85 2.56 -4.39
CA ILE A 125 9.82 3.54 -4.06
C ILE A 125 9.20 4.09 -5.35
N ARG A 126 10.05 4.52 -6.30
CA ARG A 126 9.57 5.05 -7.58
C ARG A 126 8.74 4.04 -8.36
N TYR A 127 9.12 2.75 -8.33
CA TYR A 127 8.37 1.68 -8.97
C TYR A 127 6.91 1.62 -8.46
N VAL A 128 6.69 1.57 -7.16
CA VAL A 128 5.31 1.51 -6.62
C VAL A 128 4.54 2.80 -6.87
N LEU A 129 5.20 3.97 -6.83
CA LEU A 129 4.58 5.25 -7.19
C LEU A 129 4.13 5.28 -8.65
N GLN A 130 4.93 4.75 -9.59
CA GLN A 130 4.56 4.67 -11.01
C GLN A 130 3.48 3.62 -11.31
N LEU A 131 3.20 2.72 -10.37
CA LEU A 131 2.03 1.84 -10.41
C LEU A 131 0.75 2.51 -9.86
N GLY A 132 0.79 3.80 -9.52
CA GLY A 132 -0.35 4.52 -8.95
C GLY A 132 -0.59 4.27 -7.46
N MET A 133 0.35 3.62 -6.76
CA MET A 133 0.25 3.32 -5.33
C MET A 133 0.93 4.39 -4.48
N VAL A 134 0.55 4.50 -3.22
CA VAL A 134 1.26 5.30 -2.21
C VAL A 134 2.35 4.44 -1.56
N ALA A 135 3.60 4.88 -1.59
CA ALA A 135 4.69 4.15 -0.96
C ALA A 135 4.83 4.47 0.53
N LEU A 136 4.93 3.45 1.37
CA LEU A 136 5.11 3.58 2.83
C LEU A 136 6.48 3.03 3.28
N PRO A 137 7.60 3.68 2.94
CA PRO A 137 8.93 3.25 3.36
C PRO A 137 9.17 3.60 4.83
N LYS A 138 9.54 2.61 5.65
CA LYS A 138 9.88 2.83 7.06
C LYS A 138 11.38 3.03 7.23
N THR A 139 11.78 4.12 7.89
CA THR A 139 13.15 4.34 8.34
C THR A 139 13.19 5.23 9.59
N ALA A 140 14.26 5.10 10.39
CA ALA A 140 14.58 6.02 11.50
C ALA A 140 15.83 6.86 11.19
N ASN A 141 16.45 6.68 10.03
CA ASN A 141 17.64 7.40 9.61
C ASN A 141 17.24 8.63 8.77
N LEU A 142 17.69 9.82 9.18
CA LEU A 142 17.37 11.09 8.51
C LEU A 142 17.88 11.16 7.06
N GLU A 143 19.04 10.57 6.76
CA GLU A 143 19.57 10.53 5.39
C GLU A 143 18.69 9.64 4.50
N HIS A 144 18.27 8.48 5.02
CA HIS A 144 17.33 7.63 4.30
C HIS A 144 15.95 8.29 4.13
N MET A 145 15.47 9.09 5.11
CA MET A 145 14.23 9.85 4.93
C MET A 145 14.33 10.82 3.76
N ARG A 146 15.45 11.54 3.65
CA ARG A 146 15.69 12.49 2.56
C ARG A 146 15.81 11.78 1.22
N SER A 147 16.62 10.72 1.13
CA SER A 147 16.80 10.00 -0.12
C SER A 147 15.53 9.26 -0.55
N ASN A 148 14.73 8.74 0.38
CA ASN A 148 13.45 8.10 0.08
C ASN A 148 12.40 9.10 -0.45
N ALA A 149 12.54 10.39 -0.16
CA ALA A 149 11.69 11.45 -0.69
C ALA A 149 12.19 12.01 -2.05
N ASP A 150 13.46 11.76 -2.39
CA ASP A 150 14.08 12.21 -3.64
C ASP A 150 13.86 11.15 -4.73
N VAL A 151 12.65 11.15 -5.29
CA VAL A 151 12.16 10.15 -6.26
C VAL A 151 11.56 10.80 -7.52
N ASP A 152 11.96 12.02 -7.84
CA ASP A 152 11.48 12.82 -8.97
C ASP A 152 12.14 12.42 -10.31
N PHE A 153 12.43 11.13 -10.49
CA PHE A 153 12.89 10.56 -11.75
C PHE A 153 11.81 9.62 -12.30
N GLU A 154 11.90 9.26 -13.56
CA GLU A 154 10.96 8.36 -14.20
C GLU A 154 11.67 7.08 -14.65
N ILE A 155 11.11 5.92 -14.28
CA ILE A 155 11.51 4.61 -14.80
C ILE A 155 10.83 4.43 -16.16
N SER A 156 11.59 4.10 -17.21
CA SER A 156 11.04 3.90 -18.54
C SER A 156 10.00 2.77 -18.55
N ALA A 157 9.03 2.84 -19.47
CA ALA A 157 8.00 1.80 -19.60
C ALA A 157 8.61 0.39 -19.80
N GLN A 158 9.71 0.28 -20.55
CA GLN A 158 10.42 -0.98 -20.76
C GLN A 158 11.05 -1.50 -19.48
N ASP A 159 11.63 -0.62 -18.65
CA ASP A 159 12.23 -1.00 -17.39
C ASP A 159 11.17 -1.32 -16.32
N MET A 160 10.04 -0.61 -16.33
CA MET A 160 8.88 -0.97 -15.51
C MET A 160 8.41 -2.39 -15.81
N GLU A 161 8.32 -2.77 -17.10
CA GLU A 161 7.94 -4.12 -17.50
C GLU A 161 8.97 -5.16 -17.05
N THR A 162 10.27 -4.83 -17.16
CA THR A 162 11.35 -5.68 -16.65
C THR A 162 11.23 -5.89 -15.13
N LEU A 163 10.93 -4.83 -14.38
CA LEU A 163 10.77 -4.90 -12.92
C LEU A 163 9.52 -5.69 -12.51
N ARG A 164 8.44 -5.61 -13.30
CA ARG A 164 7.23 -6.44 -13.09
C ARG A 164 7.50 -7.93 -13.22
N GLY A 165 8.42 -8.31 -14.12
CA GLY A 165 8.82 -9.71 -14.35
C GLY A 165 9.88 -10.24 -13.39
N VAL A 166 10.34 -9.45 -12.41
CA VAL A 166 11.29 -9.94 -11.39
C VAL A 166 10.55 -10.88 -10.44
N GLU A 167 10.98 -12.13 -10.40
CA GLU A 167 10.53 -13.13 -9.42
C GLU A 167 11.49 -13.16 -8.23
N ARG A 168 10.95 -13.51 -7.05
CA ARG A 168 11.68 -13.58 -5.79
C ARG A 168 11.86 -15.01 -5.32
#